data_9597c09e6eca5ac605355d75995033e0
#
_entry.id   9597c09e6eca5ac605355d75995033e0
#
_cell.length_a   1.000
_cell.length_b   1.000
_cell.length_c   1.000
_cell.angle_alpha   90.00
_cell.angle_beta   90.00
_cell.angle_gamma   90.00
#
_symmetry.space_group_name_H-M   'P 1'
#
loop_
_entity.id
_entity.type
_entity.pdbx_description
1 polymer ?
#
loop_
_entity_poly.entity_id
_entity_poly.type
_entity_poly.pdbx_seq_one_letter_code
_entity_poly.pdbx_strand_id
1 'polypeptide(L)'
;MEDKSNTIKRISTLINSDTDFKILKDIHNISGGFSGEVEINYLGANLSFQIIIPEQYPLTHPNSDNISITFKNEDYIGLGHINPDGSVCFHPDKDDDFNRKFLYELKCLKQWIKEYYILEKEDDNYTYLIHKTEKGKFDRLYFTNMKNEFKQGEFGQFDYSVFSNEKFGDDKIPVNKYFRLGFDNEKQDKWSESFAKDLNKNNCKKGLYYYLEEEPLRKSIKGRKSIENWNELGDYLSNDFLEFLYKGLKSNFGNNFFFDKSLFLIVGYKIPNEHSYEEHWDLIKINKGEKLIEAKKLSKAERKSQNNYFTYCLSNQEIKWGSTENIDYSRFFGRGKLHSKITDSNILIVGCGALGSSLAEILVRGGVKNLVIEDFDSIKGGNLCRANYDLNDMIYPKTIGLIKRLKSISPFLNVKQLNVKMNHFDLEKLKVFIDKNVDVIFDCSTDPEMTFILDEMDVSADVFSMAITNNAKSFINITGKDLTKKAKLFFD
;
A
#
# COMPACT_ATOMS: atom_id res chain seq x y z
N MET A 1 33.24 25.55 9.44
CA MET A 1 32.98 24.24 10.05
C MET A 1 33.30 24.37 11.53
N GLU A 2 32.29 24.26 12.39
CA GLU A 2 32.50 24.21 13.84
C GLU A 2 33.39 22.99 14.16
N ASP A 3 34.35 23.16 15.04
CA ASP A 3 35.22 22.05 15.43
C ASP A 3 34.38 20.93 16.05
N LYS A 4 34.47 19.73 15.51
CA LYS A 4 33.70 18.55 15.95
C LYS A 4 33.82 18.31 17.47
N SER A 5 34.95 18.68 18.07
CA SER A 5 35.17 18.66 19.51
C SER A 5 34.27 19.62 20.26
N ASN A 6 34.05 20.81 19.72
CA ASN A 6 33.16 21.82 20.31
C ASN A 6 31.70 21.39 20.21
N THR A 7 31.30 20.77 19.10
CA THR A 7 29.94 20.21 18.93
C THR A 7 29.66 19.10 19.95
N ILE A 8 30.61 18.17 20.14
CA ILE A 8 30.49 17.11 21.16
C ILE A 8 30.31 17.70 22.57
N LYS A 9 31.13 18.69 22.95
CA LYS A 9 30.99 19.37 24.22
C LYS A 9 29.64 20.05 24.40
N ARG A 10 29.17 20.72 23.34
CA ARG A 10 27.85 21.37 23.29
C ARG A 10 26.71 20.37 23.53
N ILE A 11 26.72 19.25 22.81
CA ILE A 11 25.74 18.16 22.96
C ILE A 11 25.74 17.66 24.42
N SER A 12 26.92 17.30 24.94
CA SER A 12 27.05 16.78 26.29
C SER A 12 26.57 17.79 27.34
N THR A 13 26.83 19.08 27.13
CA THR A 13 26.36 20.16 28.01
C THR A 13 24.83 20.26 28.01
N LEU A 14 24.21 20.17 26.82
CA LEU A 14 22.76 20.24 26.68
C LEU A 14 22.07 19.01 27.32
N ILE A 15 22.60 17.81 27.13
CA ILE A 15 22.08 16.59 27.77
C ILE A 15 22.17 16.75 29.31
N ASN A 16 23.33 17.17 29.85
CA ASN A 16 23.55 17.31 31.28
C ASN A 16 22.82 18.52 31.90
N SER A 17 22.29 19.44 31.10
CA SER A 17 21.47 20.53 31.58
C SER A 17 20.07 20.10 32.03
N ASP A 18 19.63 18.92 31.58
CA ASP A 18 18.38 18.33 32.01
C ASP A 18 18.65 17.17 32.99
N THR A 19 18.20 17.36 34.24
CA THR A 19 18.48 16.44 35.35
C THR A 19 17.92 15.06 35.20
N ASP A 20 16.96 14.87 34.32
CA ASP A 20 16.39 13.55 34.03
C ASP A 20 17.28 12.70 33.12
N PHE A 21 18.27 13.33 32.47
CA PHE A 21 19.18 12.64 31.54
C PHE A 21 20.56 12.41 32.14
N LYS A 22 21.15 11.26 31.78
CA LYS A 22 22.53 10.90 32.12
C LYS A 22 23.20 10.26 30.91
N ILE A 23 24.41 10.67 30.59
CA ILE A 23 25.23 10.05 29.55
C ILE A 23 25.78 8.75 30.09
N LEU A 24 25.46 7.60 29.45
CA LEU A 24 26.00 6.28 29.76
C LEU A 24 27.27 5.97 28.97
N LYS A 25 27.27 6.35 27.68
CA LYS A 25 28.45 6.29 26.81
C LYS A 25 28.69 7.65 26.19
N ASP A 26 29.92 8.12 26.24
CA ASP A 26 30.32 9.42 25.73
C ASP A 26 29.90 9.64 24.27
N ILE A 27 29.48 10.86 24.00
CA ILE A 27 29.17 11.30 22.63
C ILE A 27 30.48 11.31 21.83
N HIS A 28 30.47 10.60 20.72
CA HIS A 28 31.62 10.48 19.84
C HIS A 28 31.22 10.66 18.38
N ASN A 29 32.20 10.93 17.52
CA ASN A 29 32.00 11.13 16.10
C ASN A 29 31.83 9.77 15.39
N ILE A 30 30.82 9.69 14.51
CA ILE A 30 30.59 8.56 13.59
C ILE A 30 30.55 9.06 12.15
N SER A 31 30.50 8.14 11.20
CA SER A 31 30.26 8.52 9.78
C SER A 31 28.87 9.15 9.65
N GLY A 32 28.83 10.45 9.28
CA GLY A 32 27.59 11.19 9.08
C GLY A 32 26.99 11.86 10.33
N GLY A 33 27.73 11.94 11.45
CA GLY A 33 27.24 12.63 12.64
C GLY A 33 27.89 12.22 13.95
N PHE A 34 27.10 12.20 15.00
CA PHE A 34 27.52 11.89 16.37
C PHE A 34 26.64 10.80 16.96
N SER A 35 27.20 9.97 17.83
CA SER A 35 26.45 8.94 18.55
C SER A 35 26.93 8.81 19.98
N GLY A 36 26.07 8.34 20.86
CA GLY A 36 26.34 8.02 22.25
C GLY A 36 25.22 7.19 22.83
N GLU A 37 25.22 7.03 24.15
CA GLU A 37 24.15 6.32 24.86
C GLU A 37 23.71 7.15 26.06
N VAL A 38 22.41 7.33 26.22
CA VAL A 38 21.82 8.11 27.30
C VAL A 38 20.82 7.28 28.09
N GLU A 39 20.80 7.51 29.40
CA GLU A 39 19.78 7.03 30.31
C GLU A 39 18.85 8.18 30.65
N ILE A 40 17.56 7.90 30.73
CA ILE A 40 16.56 8.86 31.17
C ILE A 40 15.78 8.31 32.36
N ASN A 41 15.76 9.06 33.46
CA ASN A 41 14.97 8.81 34.66
C ASN A 41 13.81 9.80 34.71
N TYR A 42 12.64 9.38 34.23
CA TYR A 42 11.50 10.27 34.12
C TYR A 42 10.21 9.60 34.61
N LEU A 43 9.50 10.25 35.53
CA LEU A 43 8.26 9.77 36.16
C LEU A 43 8.35 8.35 36.74
N GLY A 44 9.52 7.98 37.27
CA GLY A 44 9.76 6.65 37.84
C GLY A 44 10.17 5.56 36.82
N ALA A 45 10.18 5.88 35.53
CA ALA A 45 10.75 5.02 34.51
C ALA A 45 12.26 5.28 34.35
N ASN A 46 13.03 4.20 34.22
CA ASN A 46 14.46 4.27 33.92
C ASN A 46 14.71 3.56 32.57
N LEU A 47 15.00 4.35 31.53
CA LEU A 47 15.11 3.87 30.16
C LEU A 47 16.44 4.29 29.54
N SER A 48 16.99 3.45 28.68
CA SER A 48 18.22 3.76 27.93
C SER A 48 17.95 3.86 26.43
N PHE A 49 18.67 4.77 25.77
CA PHE A 49 18.60 4.95 24.33
C PHE A 49 19.97 5.20 23.73
N GLN A 50 20.22 4.60 22.57
CA GLN A 50 21.25 5.12 21.69
C GLN A 50 20.76 6.45 21.12
N ILE A 51 21.57 7.50 21.23
CA ILE A 51 21.33 8.80 20.62
C ILE A 51 22.18 8.91 19.34
N ILE A 52 21.57 9.32 18.24
CA ILE A 52 22.24 9.58 16.97
C ILE A 52 21.84 10.96 16.49
N ILE A 53 22.83 11.83 16.21
CA ILE A 53 22.65 13.22 15.80
C ILE A 53 23.31 13.37 14.43
N PRO A 54 22.56 13.64 13.35
CA PRO A 54 23.11 13.85 12.02
C PRO A 54 24.07 15.03 11.95
N GLU A 55 25.08 14.99 11.07
CA GLU A 55 26.06 16.07 10.88
C GLU A 55 25.40 17.38 10.42
N GLN A 56 24.25 17.27 9.73
CA GLN A 56 23.47 18.43 9.24
C GLN A 56 22.56 19.06 10.32
N TYR A 57 22.46 18.44 11.48
CA TYR A 57 21.64 18.98 12.58
C TYR A 57 22.12 20.39 12.99
N PRO A 58 21.25 21.38 13.18
CA PRO A 58 19.77 21.36 13.26
C PRO A 58 19.06 21.73 11.93
N LEU A 59 19.76 21.79 10.82
CA LEU A 59 19.23 22.32 9.56
C LEU A 59 17.91 21.65 9.16
N THR A 60 16.96 22.48 8.74
CA THR A 60 15.68 22.01 8.19
C THR A 60 15.64 22.35 6.70
N HIS A 61 15.33 21.36 5.87
CA HIS A 61 15.11 21.58 4.44
C HIS A 61 13.60 21.73 4.18
N PRO A 62 13.16 22.74 3.41
CA PRO A 62 11.73 23.00 3.19
C PRO A 62 10.93 21.81 2.63
N ASN A 63 11.58 20.93 1.88
CA ASN A 63 10.95 19.81 1.15
C ASN A 63 11.41 18.44 1.65
N SER A 64 12.07 18.33 2.78
CA SER A 64 12.49 17.05 3.36
C SER A 64 11.96 16.90 4.78
N ASP A 65 11.89 15.65 5.23
CA ASP A 65 11.68 15.37 6.64
C ASP A 65 12.75 16.07 7.47
N ASN A 66 12.33 16.67 8.56
CA ASN A 66 13.23 17.43 9.39
C ASN A 66 14.38 16.57 9.88
N ILE A 67 15.61 17.08 9.77
CA ILE A 67 16.77 16.47 10.39
C ILE A 67 16.59 16.56 11.90
N SER A 68 16.47 15.42 12.58
CA SER A 68 16.18 15.31 13.99
C SER A 68 17.16 14.37 14.69
N ILE A 69 17.19 14.45 16.03
CA ILE A 69 17.86 13.47 16.86
C ILE A 69 17.08 12.15 16.76
N THR A 70 17.80 11.05 16.57
CA THR A 70 17.23 9.71 16.65
C THR A 70 17.54 9.13 18.02
N PHE A 71 16.49 8.76 18.77
CA PHE A 71 16.59 7.96 19.99
C PHE A 71 16.18 6.54 19.66
N LYS A 72 17.08 5.58 19.85
CA LYS A 72 16.88 4.21 19.40
C LYS A 72 17.08 3.22 20.52
N ASN A 73 16.13 2.29 20.69
CA ASN A 73 16.31 1.08 21.47
C ASN A 73 15.36 0.00 20.94
N GLU A 74 15.93 -1.13 20.53
CA GLU A 74 15.19 -2.25 19.93
C GLU A 74 14.27 -2.98 20.94
N ASP A 75 14.56 -2.88 22.26
CA ASP A 75 13.76 -3.48 23.32
C ASP A 75 12.35 -2.83 23.44
N TYR A 76 12.17 -1.63 22.88
CA TYR A 76 10.89 -0.90 22.90
C TYR A 76 10.09 -1.11 21.60
N ILE A 77 10.59 -1.90 20.67
CA ILE A 77 9.84 -2.24 19.45
C ILE A 77 8.51 -2.86 19.85
N GLY A 78 7.43 -2.26 19.33
CA GLY A 78 6.07 -2.68 19.64
C GLY A 78 5.28 -1.66 20.46
N LEU A 79 5.93 -0.74 21.20
CA LEU A 79 5.24 0.40 21.80
C LEU A 79 4.76 1.39 20.73
N GLY A 80 3.76 2.20 21.05
CA GLY A 80 3.27 3.26 20.16
C GLY A 80 4.40 4.20 19.74
N HIS A 81 4.36 4.71 18.52
CA HIS A 81 5.36 5.62 17.96
C HIS A 81 6.83 5.14 18.01
N ILE A 82 7.04 3.83 17.86
CA ILE A 82 8.37 3.23 17.62
C ILE A 82 8.41 2.67 16.20
N ASN A 83 9.46 3.01 15.47
CA ASN A 83 9.74 2.46 14.14
C ASN A 83 10.24 1.02 14.21
N PRO A 84 10.17 0.25 13.11
CA PRO A 84 10.66 -1.13 13.06
C PRO A 84 12.16 -1.31 13.37
N ASP A 85 12.94 -0.25 13.28
CA ASP A 85 14.37 -0.24 13.64
C ASP A 85 14.64 0.11 15.11
N GLY A 86 13.59 0.31 15.92
CA GLY A 86 13.67 0.68 17.33
C GLY A 86 13.82 2.18 17.59
N SER A 87 13.75 3.02 16.56
CA SER A 87 13.80 4.48 16.75
C SER A 87 12.44 5.05 17.16
N VAL A 88 12.46 6.03 18.07
CA VAL A 88 11.26 6.76 18.48
C VAL A 88 10.79 7.66 17.34
N CYS A 89 9.51 7.57 16.98
CA CYS A 89 8.89 8.43 15.98
C CYS A 89 8.21 9.62 16.68
N PHE A 90 8.71 10.84 16.46
CA PHE A 90 8.06 12.07 16.86
C PHE A 90 8.27 13.14 15.79
N HIS A 91 7.40 14.16 15.79
CA HIS A 91 7.49 15.25 14.84
C HIS A 91 8.40 16.35 15.41
N PRO A 92 9.63 16.50 14.87
CA PRO A 92 10.56 17.51 15.35
C PRO A 92 10.08 18.92 14.99
N ASP A 93 10.50 19.91 15.76
CA ASP A 93 10.28 21.31 15.44
C ASP A 93 11.12 21.74 14.22
N LYS A 94 10.63 22.77 13.52
CA LYS A 94 11.32 23.41 12.38
C LYS A 94 12.27 24.53 12.81
N ASP A 95 12.78 24.48 14.03
CA ASP A 95 13.73 25.47 14.54
C ASP A 95 15.15 25.15 14.06
N ASP A 96 15.83 26.13 13.47
CA ASP A 96 17.23 26.02 13.03
C ASP A 96 18.23 26.39 14.12
N ASP A 97 17.80 26.86 15.30
CA ASP A 97 18.66 27.04 16.45
C ASP A 97 18.98 25.71 17.13
N PHE A 98 20.25 25.36 17.14
CA PHE A 98 20.73 24.08 17.66
C PHE A 98 20.26 23.80 19.10
N ASN A 99 20.38 24.78 20.02
CA ASN A 99 20.09 24.54 21.42
C ASN A 99 18.57 24.41 21.67
N ARG A 100 17.78 25.30 21.07
CA ARG A 100 16.32 25.27 21.25
C ARG A 100 15.74 23.97 20.68
N LYS A 101 16.13 23.61 19.46
CA LYS A 101 15.67 22.37 18.85
C LYS A 101 16.09 21.15 19.64
N PHE A 102 17.35 21.11 20.11
CA PHE A 102 17.86 19.99 20.90
C PHE A 102 17.06 19.77 22.18
N LEU A 103 16.85 20.84 22.96
CA LEU A 103 16.06 20.78 24.21
C LEU A 103 14.59 20.44 23.96
N TYR A 104 14.03 20.92 22.83
CA TYR A 104 12.67 20.54 22.42
C TYR A 104 12.58 19.05 22.11
N GLU A 105 13.53 18.47 21.39
CA GLU A 105 13.52 17.04 21.04
C GLU A 105 13.75 16.14 22.28
N LEU A 106 14.55 16.57 23.27
CA LEU A 106 14.59 15.90 24.58
C LEU A 106 13.22 15.91 25.27
N LYS A 107 12.51 17.03 25.20
CA LYS A 107 11.14 17.13 25.74
C LYS A 107 10.16 16.24 24.99
N CYS A 108 10.29 16.10 23.68
CA CYS A 108 9.49 15.15 22.88
C CYS A 108 9.71 13.71 23.34
N LEU A 109 10.97 13.32 23.64
CA LEU A 109 11.24 11.99 24.19
C LEU A 109 10.56 11.78 25.55
N LYS A 110 10.59 12.76 26.44
CA LYS A 110 9.86 12.69 27.74
C LYS A 110 8.35 12.53 27.52
N GLN A 111 7.79 13.26 26.56
CA GLN A 111 6.38 13.14 26.21
C GLN A 111 6.05 11.72 25.71
N TRP A 112 6.91 11.17 24.82
CA TRP A 112 6.78 9.80 24.35
C TRP A 112 6.81 8.79 25.50
N ILE A 113 7.77 8.92 26.45
CA ILE A 113 7.87 8.05 27.63
C ILE A 113 6.58 8.11 28.45
N LYS A 114 6.07 9.30 28.71
CA LYS A 114 4.83 9.48 29.47
C LYS A 114 3.63 8.81 28.78
N GLU A 115 3.44 9.07 27.49
CA GLU A 115 2.23 8.62 26.77
C GLU A 115 2.29 7.15 26.42
N TYR A 116 3.39 6.67 25.83
CA TYR A 116 3.44 5.36 25.22
C TYR A 116 4.14 4.30 26.05
N TYR A 117 5.05 4.68 26.97
CA TYR A 117 5.70 3.75 27.86
C TYR A 117 4.99 3.60 29.21
N ILE A 118 4.60 4.72 29.83
CA ILE A 118 4.00 4.71 31.18
C ILE A 118 2.49 4.55 31.13
N LEU A 119 1.80 5.35 30.29
CA LEU A 119 0.34 5.32 30.16
C LEU A 119 -0.14 4.27 29.15
N GLU A 120 0.78 3.61 28.47
CA GLU A 120 0.47 2.58 27.44
C GLU A 120 -0.60 3.03 26.45
N LYS A 121 -0.59 4.35 26.10
CA LYS A 121 -1.57 4.92 25.20
C LYS A 121 -1.54 4.22 23.85
N GLU A 122 -2.69 3.83 23.36
CA GLU A 122 -2.83 3.30 22.01
C GLU A 122 -2.61 4.42 20.98
N ASP A 123 -1.90 4.10 19.90
CA ASP A 123 -1.70 4.99 18.78
C ASP A 123 -2.92 4.91 17.87
N ASP A 124 -3.65 6.02 17.71
CA ASP A 124 -4.85 6.10 16.86
C ASP A 124 -4.55 5.86 15.36
N ASN A 125 -3.27 5.97 14.96
CA ASN A 125 -2.79 5.66 13.62
C ASN A 125 -2.13 4.28 13.51
N TYR A 126 -2.28 3.47 14.53
CA TYR A 126 -1.74 2.13 14.58
C TYR A 126 -2.40 1.22 13.54
N THR A 127 -1.63 0.59 12.72
CA THR A 127 -2.18 -0.17 11.58
C THR A 127 -1.87 -1.65 11.60
N TYR A 128 -0.75 -2.12 12.14
CA TYR A 128 -0.37 -3.55 12.10
C TYR A 128 0.78 -3.88 13.05
N LEU A 129 1.02 -5.18 13.23
CA LEU A 129 2.16 -5.69 13.98
C LEU A 129 3.48 -5.38 13.27
N ILE A 130 4.53 -5.14 14.04
CA ILE A 130 5.88 -4.97 13.51
C ILE A 130 6.52 -6.33 13.40
N HIS A 131 6.80 -6.75 12.19
CA HIS A 131 7.46 -8.02 11.91
C HIS A 131 8.96 -7.85 11.73
N LYS A 132 9.69 -8.81 12.26
CA LYS A 132 11.11 -8.99 11.90
C LYS A 132 11.17 -9.58 10.49
N THR A 133 11.41 -8.74 9.49
CA THR A 133 11.50 -9.17 8.10
C THR A 133 12.89 -9.69 7.76
N GLU A 134 13.01 -10.76 6.99
CA GLU A 134 14.28 -11.20 6.42
C GLU A 134 14.85 -10.11 5.49
N LYS A 135 16.09 -9.67 5.75
CA LYS A 135 16.77 -8.73 4.84
C LYS A 135 16.83 -9.31 3.43
N GLY A 136 16.43 -8.54 2.44
CA GLY A 136 16.57 -8.90 1.03
C GLY A 136 15.48 -9.78 0.44
N LYS A 137 14.31 -9.92 1.08
CA LYS A 137 13.14 -10.57 0.50
C LYS A 137 11.93 -9.65 0.62
N PHE A 138 11.30 -9.38 -0.50
CA PHE A 138 10.12 -8.54 -0.58
C PHE A 138 8.94 -9.35 -1.12
N ASP A 139 8.31 -10.12 -0.23
CA ASP A 139 7.02 -10.76 -0.50
C ASP A 139 5.92 -9.87 0.08
N ARG A 140 5.01 -9.34 -0.76
CA ARG A 140 3.91 -8.48 -0.30
C ARG A 140 2.57 -8.96 -0.83
N LEU A 141 1.62 -9.15 0.08
CA LEU A 141 0.23 -9.48 -0.23
C LEU A 141 -0.65 -8.23 -0.10
N TYR A 142 -1.31 -7.87 -1.18
CA TYR A 142 -2.29 -6.78 -1.22
C TYR A 142 -3.71 -7.32 -1.05
N PHE A 143 -4.51 -6.62 -0.25
CA PHE A 143 -5.91 -6.97 0.01
C PHE A 143 -6.78 -5.72 0.17
N THR A 144 -8.10 -5.90 0.15
CA THR A 144 -9.08 -4.85 0.43
C THR A 144 -9.96 -5.23 1.62
N ASN A 145 -10.60 -4.25 2.26
CA ASN A 145 -11.59 -4.49 3.28
C ASN A 145 -12.85 -5.12 2.67
N MET A 146 -13.42 -6.08 3.39
CA MET A 146 -14.64 -6.77 2.99
C MET A 146 -15.86 -6.19 3.71
N LYS A 147 -17.05 -6.41 3.16
CA LYS A 147 -18.29 -5.97 3.80
C LYS A 147 -18.74 -6.91 4.92
N ASN A 148 -18.36 -8.18 4.84
CA ASN A 148 -18.81 -9.21 5.76
C ASN A 148 -17.79 -9.37 6.88
N GLU A 149 -18.27 -9.36 8.12
CA GLU A 149 -17.43 -9.60 9.29
C GLU A 149 -16.99 -11.06 9.35
N PHE A 150 -15.77 -11.27 9.81
CA PHE A 150 -15.26 -12.59 10.17
C PHE A 150 -15.67 -12.91 11.60
N LYS A 151 -15.95 -14.18 11.85
CA LYS A 151 -16.19 -14.67 13.21
C LYS A 151 -14.87 -15.11 13.82
N GLN A 152 -14.75 -14.87 15.12
CA GLN A 152 -13.66 -15.38 15.92
C GLN A 152 -13.45 -16.89 15.71
N GLY A 153 -12.21 -17.32 15.46
CA GLY A 153 -11.87 -18.72 15.18
C GLY A 153 -12.29 -19.21 13.79
N GLU A 154 -12.82 -18.34 12.94
CA GLU A 154 -13.16 -18.67 11.55
C GLU A 154 -11.90 -18.98 10.76
N PHE A 155 -11.89 -20.08 10.00
CA PHE A 155 -10.78 -20.50 9.19
C PHE A 155 -11.21 -21.20 7.91
N GLY A 156 -10.30 -21.31 6.96
CA GLY A 156 -10.55 -21.96 5.68
C GLY A 156 -9.43 -21.68 4.66
N GLN A 157 -9.82 -21.62 3.40
CA GLN A 157 -8.91 -21.29 2.30
C GLN A 157 -9.19 -19.89 1.75
N PHE A 158 -8.15 -19.26 1.22
CA PHE A 158 -8.28 -18.03 0.44
C PHE A 158 -7.58 -18.17 -0.90
N ASP A 159 -8.09 -17.46 -1.89
CA ASP A 159 -7.52 -17.41 -3.22
C ASP A 159 -6.65 -16.16 -3.38
N TYR A 160 -5.49 -16.33 -4.01
CA TYR A 160 -4.60 -15.24 -4.36
C TYR A 160 -3.94 -15.45 -5.73
N SER A 161 -3.57 -14.36 -6.37
CA SER A 161 -2.86 -14.38 -7.65
C SER A 161 -1.45 -13.82 -7.51
N VAL A 162 -0.53 -14.39 -8.26
CA VAL A 162 0.83 -13.85 -8.41
C VAL A 162 0.80 -12.77 -9.48
N PHE A 163 1.00 -11.53 -9.11
CA PHE A 163 0.97 -10.39 -10.05
C PHE A 163 2.30 -10.20 -10.75
N SER A 164 3.41 -10.21 -10.00
CA SER A 164 4.76 -10.16 -10.56
C SER A 164 5.76 -10.91 -9.70
N ASN A 165 6.76 -11.51 -10.37
CA ASN A 165 7.95 -12.08 -9.77
C ASN A 165 9.14 -11.41 -10.44
N GLU A 166 9.63 -10.34 -9.86
CA GLU A 166 10.71 -9.54 -10.41
C GLU A 166 11.96 -9.70 -9.55
N LYS A 167 13.12 -9.40 -10.14
CA LYS A 167 14.38 -9.27 -9.39
C LYS A 167 14.83 -7.84 -9.49
N PHE A 168 15.13 -7.23 -8.36
CA PHE A 168 15.49 -5.84 -8.28
C PHE A 168 16.94 -5.65 -7.83
N GLY A 169 17.60 -4.66 -8.40
CA GLY A 169 18.96 -4.28 -8.09
C GLY A 169 20.04 -5.26 -8.58
N ASP A 170 21.30 -4.89 -8.36
CA ASP A 170 22.48 -5.69 -8.76
C ASP A 170 22.53 -7.04 -8.01
N ASP A 171 22.02 -7.10 -6.78
CA ASP A 171 21.93 -8.32 -5.97
C ASP A 171 20.79 -9.25 -6.39
N LYS A 172 20.02 -8.90 -7.43
CA LYS A 172 18.88 -9.68 -7.93
C LYS A 172 17.88 -10.08 -6.84
N ILE A 173 17.59 -9.15 -5.93
CA ILE A 173 16.65 -9.35 -4.83
C ILE A 173 15.26 -9.68 -5.39
N PRO A 174 14.65 -10.82 -5.02
CA PRO A 174 13.33 -11.19 -5.51
C PRO A 174 12.26 -10.28 -4.90
N VAL A 175 11.43 -9.68 -5.75
CA VAL A 175 10.25 -8.89 -5.36
C VAL A 175 9.02 -9.60 -5.88
N ASN A 176 8.21 -10.12 -4.98
CA ASN A 176 7.00 -10.85 -5.31
C ASN A 176 5.78 -10.07 -4.84
N LYS A 177 4.86 -9.79 -5.74
CA LYS A 177 3.61 -9.11 -5.47
C LYS A 177 2.45 -10.09 -5.63
N TYR A 178 1.62 -10.20 -4.62
CA TYR A 178 0.46 -11.07 -4.58
C TYR A 178 -0.80 -10.23 -4.33
N PHE A 179 -1.92 -10.63 -4.92
CA PHE A 179 -3.21 -10.01 -4.67
C PHE A 179 -4.17 -11.08 -4.17
N ARG A 180 -4.79 -10.84 -3.01
CA ARG A 180 -5.87 -11.68 -2.52
C ARG A 180 -7.10 -11.45 -3.39
N LEU A 181 -7.81 -12.53 -3.73
CA LEU A 181 -9.01 -12.50 -4.55
C LEU A 181 -10.27 -12.65 -3.71
N GLY A 182 -10.21 -13.50 -2.70
CA GLY A 182 -11.33 -13.77 -1.80
C GLY A 182 -11.10 -15.02 -0.97
N PHE A 183 -12.14 -15.48 -0.32
CA PHE A 183 -12.15 -16.62 0.58
C PHE A 183 -13.18 -17.68 0.11
N ASP A 184 -13.02 -18.90 0.55
CA ASP A 184 -13.91 -20.03 0.22
C ASP A 184 -15.34 -19.88 0.75
N ASN A 185 -15.58 -18.95 1.68
CA ASN A 185 -16.89 -18.57 2.21
C ASN A 185 -17.58 -17.43 1.43
N GLU A 186 -17.23 -17.26 0.16
CA GLU A 186 -17.79 -16.26 -0.76
C GLU A 186 -17.45 -14.80 -0.44
N LYS A 187 -16.58 -14.52 0.52
CA LYS A 187 -16.08 -13.18 0.80
C LYS A 187 -15.04 -12.82 -0.27
N GLN A 188 -15.26 -11.72 -1.00
CA GLN A 188 -14.42 -11.31 -2.13
C GLN A 188 -13.78 -9.95 -1.89
N ASP A 189 -12.54 -9.79 -2.35
CA ASP A 189 -11.87 -8.49 -2.42
C ASP A 189 -12.55 -7.57 -3.44
N LYS A 190 -12.54 -6.27 -3.16
CA LYS A 190 -13.27 -5.25 -3.92
C LYS A 190 -12.52 -4.75 -5.17
N TRP A 191 -11.82 -5.63 -5.86
CA TRP A 191 -11.18 -5.27 -7.13
C TRP A 191 -12.20 -4.95 -8.21
N SER A 192 -11.82 -4.16 -9.21
CA SER A 192 -12.65 -4.00 -10.40
C SER A 192 -12.81 -5.36 -11.13
N GLU A 193 -13.94 -5.52 -11.83
CA GLU A 193 -14.20 -6.76 -12.58
C GLU A 193 -13.11 -7.04 -13.61
N SER A 194 -12.59 -6.01 -14.27
CA SER A 194 -11.53 -6.13 -15.26
C SER A 194 -10.20 -6.56 -14.63
N PHE A 195 -9.83 -6.00 -13.48
CA PHE A 195 -8.61 -6.35 -12.76
C PHE A 195 -8.68 -7.76 -12.19
N ALA A 196 -9.80 -8.14 -11.58
CA ALA A 196 -10.02 -9.50 -11.08
C ALA A 196 -9.94 -10.55 -12.21
N LYS A 197 -10.49 -10.26 -13.39
CA LYS A 197 -10.36 -11.13 -14.57
C LYS A 197 -8.91 -11.29 -15.04
N ASP A 198 -8.14 -10.21 -15.05
CA ASP A 198 -6.73 -10.24 -15.43
C ASP A 198 -5.89 -11.02 -14.40
N LEU A 199 -6.17 -10.87 -13.10
CA LEU A 199 -5.53 -11.65 -12.04
C LEU A 199 -5.82 -13.15 -12.16
N ASN A 200 -7.06 -13.54 -12.43
CA ASN A 200 -7.48 -14.95 -12.54
C ASN A 200 -6.81 -15.69 -13.71
N LYS A 201 -6.41 -14.98 -14.78
CA LYS A 201 -5.64 -15.56 -15.88
C LYS A 201 -4.21 -15.96 -15.45
N ASN A 202 -3.67 -15.36 -14.41
CA ASN A 202 -2.28 -15.47 -13.97
C ASN A 202 -2.08 -16.43 -12.79
N ASN A 203 -2.47 -17.72 -12.92
CA ASN A 203 -2.21 -18.74 -11.90
C ASN A 203 -2.76 -18.39 -10.50
N CYS A 204 -4.08 -18.43 -10.36
CA CYS A 204 -4.73 -18.37 -9.06
C CYS A 204 -4.22 -19.52 -8.16
N LYS A 205 -3.84 -19.18 -6.95
CA LYS A 205 -3.30 -20.07 -5.93
C LYS A 205 -4.17 -20.03 -4.69
N LYS A 206 -4.09 -21.09 -3.89
CA LYS A 206 -4.79 -21.19 -2.60
C LYS A 206 -3.83 -21.08 -1.44
N GLY A 207 -4.22 -20.32 -0.41
CA GLY A 207 -3.60 -20.26 0.89
C GLY A 207 -4.61 -20.64 1.96
N LEU A 208 -4.18 -20.62 3.21
CA LEU A 208 -5.02 -20.84 4.38
C LEU A 208 -5.22 -19.54 5.14
N TYR A 209 -6.36 -19.41 5.82
CA TYR A 209 -6.59 -18.28 6.71
C TYR A 209 -7.10 -18.72 8.06
N TYR A 210 -6.83 -17.91 9.08
CA TYR A 210 -7.37 -18.00 10.41
C TYR A 210 -7.68 -16.60 10.94
N TYR A 211 -8.89 -16.41 11.47
CA TYR A 211 -9.28 -15.15 12.05
C TYR A 211 -9.20 -15.23 13.57
N LEU A 212 -8.29 -14.43 14.15
CA LEU A 212 -8.08 -14.39 15.60
C LEU A 212 -9.22 -13.67 16.32
N GLU A 213 -9.32 -13.94 17.62
CA GLU A 213 -10.14 -13.14 18.50
C GLU A 213 -9.69 -11.68 18.54
N GLU A 214 -10.63 -10.80 18.84
CA GLU A 214 -10.31 -9.41 19.15
C GLU A 214 -9.30 -9.39 20.28
N GLU A 215 -8.06 -9.06 20.06
CA GLU A 215 -7.04 -8.71 21.03
C GLU A 215 -6.01 -9.74 21.56
N PRO A 216 -6.01 -11.07 21.37
CA PRO A 216 -4.99 -11.89 22.06
C PRO A 216 -3.58 -11.55 21.61
N LEU A 217 -3.33 -11.25 20.34
CA LEU A 217 -2.00 -10.84 19.85
C LEU A 217 -1.57 -9.47 20.40
N ARG A 218 -2.50 -8.58 20.69
CA ARG A 218 -2.21 -7.25 21.27
C ARG A 218 -1.99 -7.27 22.76
N LYS A 219 -2.68 -8.15 23.52
CA LYS A 219 -2.58 -8.23 24.98
C LYS A 219 -1.38 -9.01 25.48
N SER A 220 -0.94 -10.03 24.73
CA SER A 220 0.18 -10.88 25.15
C SER A 220 1.55 -10.29 24.80
N ILE A 221 1.59 -9.45 23.79
CA ILE A 221 2.81 -8.80 23.33
C ILE A 221 2.74 -7.35 23.82
N LYS A 222 3.66 -6.94 24.70
CA LYS A 222 3.82 -5.53 25.02
C LYS A 222 4.04 -4.75 23.73
N GLY A 223 2.95 -4.21 23.18
CA GLY A 223 2.97 -3.42 21.96
C GLY A 223 2.74 -4.21 20.65
N ARG A 224 3.30 -3.70 19.54
CA ARG A 224 3.03 -4.13 18.16
C ARG A 224 4.03 -5.16 17.60
N LYS A 225 4.92 -5.69 18.41
CA LYS A 225 5.91 -6.68 17.96
C LYS A 225 5.23 -8.01 17.68
N SER A 226 5.44 -8.57 16.50
CA SER A 226 4.88 -9.88 16.13
C SER A 226 5.50 -11.03 16.90
N ILE A 227 4.74 -12.11 17.03
CA ILE A 227 5.20 -13.39 17.59
C ILE A 227 6.34 -13.94 16.73
N GLU A 228 7.39 -14.41 17.36
CA GLU A 228 8.59 -14.89 16.66
C GLU A 228 8.57 -16.41 16.38
N ASN A 229 7.84 -17.17 17.15
CA ASN A 229 7.85 -18.64 17.02
C ASN A 229 6.46 -19.27 17.02
N TRP A 230 6.38 -20.49 16.47
CA TRP A 230 5.11 -21.21 16.32
C TRP A 230 4.51 -21.71 17.65
N ASN A 231 5.33 -21.91 18.69
CA ASN A 231 4.79 -22.27 20.00
C ASN A 231 3.89 -21.17 20.55
N GLU A 232 4.35 -19.94 20.50
CA GLU A 232 3.57 -18.78 20.96
C GLU A 232 2.32 -18.56 20.10
N LEU A 233 2.43 -18.66 18.76
CA LEU A 233 1.28 -18.53 17.88
C LEU A 233 0.26 -19.67 18.10
N GLY A 234 0.74 -20.87 18.38
CA GLY A 234 -0.09 -22.07 18.59
C GLY A 234 -1.11 -21.90 19.73
N ASP A 235 -0.76 -21.12 20.75
CA ASP A 235 -1.66 -20.84 21.89
C ASP A 235 -2.92 -20.03 21.49
N TYR A 236 -2.88 -19.36 20.34
CA TYR A 236 -3.98 -18.57 19.79
C TYR A 236 -4.78 -19.29 18.70
N LEU A 237 -4.30 -20.44 18.23
CA LEU A 237 -4.92 -21.20 17.16
C LEU A 237 -5.79 -22.34 17.75
N SER A 238 -7.00 -22.51 17.23
CA SER A 238 -7.87 -23.59 17.67
C SER A 238 -7.33 -24.96 17.24
N ASN A 239 -7.65 -25.99 18.02
CA ASN A 239 -7.28 -27.38 17.68
C ASN A 239 -7.83 -27.81 16.31
N ASP A 240 -9.04 -27.38 15.97
CA ASP A 240 -9.69 -27.67 14.68
C ASP A 240 -8.92 -27.02 13.52
N PHE A 241 -8.45 -25.79 13.71
CA PHE A 241 -7.60 -25.15 12.71
C PHE A 241 -6.23 -25.84 12.61
N LEU A 242 -5.62 -26.22 13.71
CA LEU A 242 -4.34 -26.93 13.69
C LEU A 242 -4.46 -28.27 12.93
N GLU A 243 -5.56 -28.99 13.12
CA GLU A 243 -5.85 -30.19 12.32
C GLU A 243 -6.04 -29.88 10.84
N PHE A 244 -6.75 -28.81 10.53
CA PHE A 244 -6.97 -28.34 9.16
C PHE A 244 -5.65 -27.94 8.50
N LEU A 245 -4.80 -27.16 9.17
CA LEU A 245 -3.46 -26.79 8.74
C LEU A 245 -2.58 -28.02 8.51
N TYR A 246 -2.61 -28.99 9.41
CA TYR A 246 -1.89 -30.24 9.27
C TYR A 246 -2.33 -31.02 8.01
N LYS A 247 -3.64 -31.15 7.78
CA LYS A 247 -4.19 -31.79 6.57
C LYS A 247 -3.73 -31.03 5.31
N GLY A 248 -3.76 -29.73 5.33
CA GLY A 248 -3.23 -28.87 4.27
C GLY A 248 -1.75 -29.08 3.99
N LEU A 249 -0.93 -29.13 5.02
CA LEU A 249 0.51 -29.42 4.92
C LEU A 249 0.76 -30.83 4.38
N LYS A 250 -0.02 -31.82 4.82
CA LYS A 250 0.12 -33.23 4.40
C LYS A 250 -0.27 -33.46 2.95
N SER A 251 -1.36 -32.85 2.50
CA SER A 251 -1.84 -32.99 1.10
C SER A 251 -0.86 -32.36 0.11
N ASN A 252 -0.17 -31.31 0.50
CA ASN A 252 0.88 -30.67 -0.30
C ASN A 252 2.11 -31.56 -0.58
N PHE A 253 2.31 -32.60 0.20
CA PHE A 253 3.46 -33.51 0.05
C PHE A 253 3.15 -34.75 -0.74
N GLY A 254 1.87 -35.07 -0.97
CA GLY A 254 1.43 -36.29 -1.66
C GLY A 254 0.92 -36.10 -3.07
N ASN A 255 0.29 -34.98 -3.39
CA ASN A 255 -0.32 -34.69 -4.68
C ASN A 255 -0.09 -33.22 -5.05
N ASN A 256 0.15 -32.95 -6.31
CA ASN A 256 0.45 -31.66 -6.96
C ASN A 256 -0.59 -30.51 -6.75
N PHE A 257 -1.36 -30.51 -5.69
CA PHE A 257 -2.47 -29.61 -5.51
C PHE A 257 -2.10 -28.25 -4.92
N PHE A 258 -1.00 -28.15 -4.19
CA PHE A 258 -0.54 -26.91 -3.60
C PHE A 258 0.93 -26.65 -3.94
N PHE A 259 1.17 -25.71 -4.78
CA PHE A 259 2.31 -24.82 -4.96
C PHE A 259 3.74 -25.34 -4.90
N ASP A 260 4.50 -24.78 -5.78
CA ASP A 260 5.88 -25.15 -6.05
C ASP A 260 6.84 -25.13 -4.87
N LYS A 261 6.65 -24.30 -3.85
CA LYS A 261 7.69 -24.17 -2.80
C LYS A 261 7.22 -23.69 -1.42
N SER A 262 6.06 -23.10 -1.25
CA SER A 262 5.60 -22.59 0.05
C SER A 262 4.08 -22.54 0.15
N LEU A 263 3.55 -22.70 1.39
CA LEU A 263 2.15 -22.48 1.72
C LEU A 263 2.03 -21.09 2.38
N PHE A 264 1.04 -20.32 1.96
CA PHE A 264 0.68 -19.08 2.63
C PHE A 264 -0.42 -19.31 3.64
N LEU A 265 -0.20 -18.81 4.85
CA LEU A 265 -1.19 -18.65 5.89
C LEU A 265 -1.37 -17.16 6.14
N ILE A 266 -2.59 -16.67 6.13
CA ILE A 266 -2.90 -15.33 6.59
C ILE A 266 -3.66 -15.38 7.91
N VAL A 267 -3.27 -14.49 8.83
CA VAL A 267 -3.87 -14.37 10.14
C VAL A 267 -4.57 -13.02 10.20
N GLY A 268 -5.89 -13.04 10.39
CA GLY A 268 -6.73 -11.84 10.42
C GLY A 268 -7.08 -11.43 11.84
N TYR A 269 -7.20 -10.12 12.09
CA TYR A 269 -7.65 -9.53 13.35
C TYR A 269 -8.11 -8.09 13.12
N LYS A 270 -8.80 -7.52 14.10
CA LYS A 270 -9.22 -6.11 14.06
C LYS A 270 -8.11 -5.21 14.59
N ILE A 271 -7.89 -4.11 13.90
CA ILE A 271 -7.02 -3.00 14.35
C ILE A 271 -7.85 -1.73 14.50
N PRO A 272 -7.49 -0.82 15.43
CA PRO A 272 -8.19 0.45 15.56
C PRO A 272 -7.97 1.33 14.33
N ASN A 273 -9.00 2.09 13.99
CA ASN A 273 -9.00 3.14 12.99
C ASN A 273 -9.64 4.38 13.63
N GLU A 274 -9.41 5.60 13.14
CA GLU A 274 -9.82 6.90 13.72
C GLU A 274 -11.20 6.92 14.40
N HIS A 275 -12.18 6.16 13.90
CA HIS A 275 -13.56 6.15 14.40
C HIS A 275 -14.15 4.76 14.63
N SER A 276 -13.39 3.68 14.35
CA SER A 276 -13.88 2.30 14.40
C SER A 276 -12.73 1.28 14.39
N TYR A 277 -13.06 0.05 14.04
CA TYR A 277 -12.06 -0.99 13.78
C TYR A 277 -12.08 -1.36 12.30
N GLU A 278 -10.92 -1.75 11.78
CA GLU A 278 -10.82 -2.38 10.46
C GLU A 278 -10.14 -3.74 10.55
N GLU A 279 -10.41 -4.58 9.57
CA GLU A 279 -9.76 -5.89 9.48
C GLU A 279 -8.37 -5.76 8.88
N HIS A 280 -7.41 -6.36 9.54
CA HIS A 280 -6.04 -6.47 9.07
C HIS A 280 -5.64 -7.94 8.93
N TRP A 281 -4.73 -8.22 8.01
CA TRP A 281 -4.26 -9.56 7.73
C TRP A 281 -2.74 -9.57 7.66
N ASP A 282 -2.10 -10.43 8.45
CA ASP A 282 -0.68 -10.67 8.36
C ASP A 282 -0.39 -11.96 7.60
N LEU A 283 0.69 -11.95 6.81
CA LEU A 283 1.11 -13.08 5.99
C LEU A 283 2.18 -13.90 6.69
N ILE A 284 1.99 -15.20 6.75
CA ILE A 284 2.99 -16.17 7.18
C ILE A 284 3.34 -17.08 6.01
N LYS A 285 4.61 -17.24 5.74
CA LYS A 285 5.12 -18.13 4.70
C LYS A 285 5.65 -19.40 5.31
N ILE A 286 4.98 -20.52 5.05
CA ILE A 286 5.42 -21.86 5.46
C ILE A 286 6.17 -22.48 4.29
N ASN A 287 7.49 -22.57 4.38
CA ASN A 287 8.29 -23.14 3.30
C ASN A 287 8.18 -24.67 3.29
N LYS A 288 8.13 -25.26 2.10
CA LYS A 288 8.36 -26.71 1.92
C LYS A 288 9.75 -27.03 2.47
N GLY A 289 9.83 -27.87 3.46
CA GLY A 289 11.02 -28.21 3.61
C GLY A 289 11.72 -29.08 4.53
N GLU A 290 12.83 -28.72 4.92
CA GLU A 290 13.81 -29.44 5.71
C GLU A 290 13.21 -30.23 6.88
N LYS A 291 12.10 -29.81 7.46
CA LYS A 291 11.54 -30.39 8.69
C LYS A 291 10.48 -31.47 8.50
N LEU A 292 9.89 -31.62 7.33
CA LEU A 292 9.10 -32.82 7.02
C LEU A 292 9.97 -34.05 6.79
N ILE A 293 11.23 -33.84 6.47
CA ILE A 293 12.22 -34.93 6.42
C ILE A 293 12.46 -35.46 7.83
N GLU A 294 12.50 -34.60 8.84
CA GLU A 294 12.60 -35.03 10.25
C GLU A 294 11.34 -35.72 10.74
N ALA A 295 10.17 -35.28 10.32
CA ALA A 295 8.91 -35.94 10.65
C ALA A 295 8.80 -37.38 10.09
N LYS A 296 9.50 -37.70 9.00
CA LYS A 296 9.63 -39.10 8.53
C LYS A 296 10.36 -39.98 9.48
N LYS A 297 11.17 -39.44 10.40
CA LYS A 297 11.91 -40.19 11.43
C LYS A 297 11.06 -40.48 12.67
N LEU A 298 9.87 -39.90 12.82
CA LEU A 298 8.98 -40.16 13.93
C LEU A 298 8.48 -41.60 13.91
N SER A 299 8.39 -42.21 15.09
CA SER A 299 7.83 -43.56 15.29
C SER A 299 6.31 -43.57 14.90
N LYS A 300 5.79 -44.78 14.60
CA LYS A 300 4.36 -44.97 14.32
C LYS A 300 3.44 -44.47 15.46
N ALA A 301 3.89 -44.53 16.71
CA ALA A 301 3.13 -44.08 17.88
C ALA A 301 3.06 -42.54 17.95
N GLU A 302 4.16 -41.88 17.66
CA GLU A 302 4.23 -40.41 17.64
C GLU A 302 3.42 -39.79 16.46
N ARG A 303 3.30 -40.53 15.33
CA ARG A 303 2.46 -40.13 14.22
C ARG A 303 0.96 -40.30 14.46
N LYS A 304 0.53 -41.04 15.48
CA LYS A 304 -0.90 -41.26 15.79
C LYS A 304 -1.57 -40.08 16.44
N SER A 305 -0.83 -39.22 17.14
CA SER A 305 -1.36 -37.99 17.71
C SER A 305 -1.14 -36.84 16.70
N GLN A 306 -2.21 -36.39 16.05
CA GLN A 306 -2.14 -35.35 15.03
C GLN A 306 -1.63 -34.01 15.60
N ASN A 307 -2.02 -33.67 16.83
CA ASN A 307 -1.57 -32.47 17.53
C ASN A 307 -0.07 -32.55 17.85
N ASN A 308 0.44 -33.70 18.25
CA ASN A 308 1.87 -33.91 18.50
C ASN A 308 2.70 -33.77 17.22
N TYR A 309 2.14 -34.11 16.06
CA TYR A 309 2.83 -33.98 14.79
C TYR A 309 2.99 -32.52 14.37
N PHE A 310 1.96 -31.69 14.51
CA PHE A 310 2.03 -30.27 14.25
C PHE A 310 3.02 -29.59 15.19
N THR A 311 2.89 -29.82 16.48
CA THR A 311 3.80 -29.31 17.52
C THR A 311 5.23 -29.68 17.21
N TYR A 312 5.50 -30.92 16.82
CA TYR A 312 6.85 -31.35 16.48
C TYR A 312 7.39 -30.71 15.21
N CYS A 313 6.54 -30.54 14.17
CA CYS A 313 6.98 -30.03 12.88
C CYS A 313 7.21 -28.51 12.86
N LEU A 314 6.42 -27.74 13.60
CA LEU A 314 6.44 -26.28 13.54
C LEU A 314 6.85 -25.61 14.85
N SER A 315 6.62 -26.23 16.01
CA SER A 315 6.76 -25.60 17.32
C SER A 315 8.12 -24.92 17.56
N ASN A 316 9.19 -25.51 17.11
CA ASN A 316 10.55 -25.00 17.30
C ASN A 316 11.05 -24.15 16.13
N GLN A 317 10.16 -23.70 15.27
CA GLN A 317 10.53 -22.86 14.13
C GLN A 317 10.22 -21.40 14.38
N GLU A 318 11.09 -20.54 13.86
CA GLU A 318 10.83 -19.12 13.71
C GLU A 318 9.74 -18.90 12.63
N ILE A 319 8.79 -18.03 12.93
CA ILE A 319 7.75 -17.65 11.96
C ILE A 319 8.38 -16.75 10.89
N LYS A 320 8.15 -17.11 9.64
CA LYS A 320 8.56 -16.28 8.50
C LYS A 320 7.41 -15.38 8.09
N TRP A 321 7.40 -14.19 8.66
CA TRP A 321 6.43 -13.17 8.33
C TRP A 321 6.71 -12.58 6.94
N GLY A 322 5.65 -12.38 6.15
CA GLY A 322 5.66 -11.58 4.94
C GLY A 322 5.01 -10.22 5.18
N SER A 323 5.19 -9.30 4.26
CA SER A 323 4.50 -8.01 4.30
C SER A 323 3.11 -8.10 3.72
N THR A 324 2.17 -7.39 4.32
CA THR A 324 0.82 -7.21 3.79
C THR A 324 0.49 -5.72 3.68
N GLU A 325 -0.45 -5.38 2.84
CA GLU A 325 -0.90 -4.01 2.69
C GLU A 325 -2.38 -3.96 2.35
N ASN A 326 -3.15 -3.29 3.21
CA ASN A 326 -4.54 -2.95 2.91
C ASN A 326 -4.55 -1.78 1.94
N ILE A 327 -4.94 -2.06 0.69
CA ILE A 327 -5.08 -1.06 -0.36
C ILE A 327 -6.55 -0.85 -0.72
N ASP A 328 -7.46 -0.91 0.27
CA ASP A 328 -8.87 -0.57 0.04
C ASP A 328 -8.97 0.79 -0.66
N TYR A 329 -10.02 0.98 -1.45
CA TYR A 329 -10.20 2.16 -2.30
C TYR A 329 -9.97 3.49 -1.56
N SER A 330 -10.46 3.61 -0.33
CA SER A 330 -10.28 4.80 0.50
C SER A 330 -8.82 5.06 0.89
N ARG A 331 -8.06 4.01 1.19
CA ARG A 331 -6.64 4.09 1.52
C ARG A 331 -5.77 4.31 0.29
N PHE A 332 -6.08 3.62 -0.81
CA PHE A 332 -5.34 3.70 -2.06
C PHE A 332 -5.30 5.12 -2.63
N PHE A 333 -6.44 5.80 -2.65
CA PHE A 333 -6.50 7.17 -3.16
C PHE A 333 -6.27 8.23 -2.07
N GLY A 334 -6.55 7.93 -0.81
CA GLY A 334 -6.27 8.79 0.33
C GLY A 334 -6.64 10.26 0.10
N ARG A 335 -5.70 11.17 0.34
CA ARG A 335 -5.85 12.61 0.14
C ARG A 335 -5.92 13.05 -1.32
N GLY A 336 -5.53 12.20 -2.27
CA GLY A 336 -5.57 12.48 -3.71
C GLY A 336 -6.93 12.20 -4.37
N LYS A 337 -7.90 11.66 -3.61
CA LYS A 337 -9.21 11.29 -4.12
C LYS A 337 -10.02 12.52 -4.52
N LEU A 338 -10.53 12.51 -5.76
CA LEU A 338 -11.50 13.49 -6.23
C LEU A 338 -12.87 13.31 -5.53
N HIS A 339 -13.72 14.32 -5.62
CA HIS A 339 -15.07 14.28 -5.06
C HIS A 339 -15.88 13.10 -5.65
N SER A 340 -16.76 12.50 -4.84
CA SER A 340 -17.56 11.32 -5.22
C SER A 340 -18.40 11.52 -6.49
N LYS A 341 -18.91 12.74 -6.73
CA LYS A 341 -19.60 13.08 -7.98
C LYS A 341 -18.75 12.86 -9.23
N ILE A 342 -17.42 12.89 -9.11
CA ILE A 342 -16.50 12.64 -10.23
C ILE A 342 -16.07 11.17 -10.24
N THR A 343 -15.69 10.64 -9.07
CA THR A 343 -15.15 9.27 -9.00
C THR A 343 -16.19 8.19 -9.28
N ASP A 344 -17.47 8.47 -9.02
CA ASP A 344 -18.57 7.54 -9.24
C ASP A 344 -19.27 7.73 -10.59
N SER A 345 -18.95 8.81 -11.33
CA SER A 345 -19.47 9.06 -12.67
C SER A 345 -18.89 8.08 -13.69
N ASN A 346 -19.71 7.79 -14.70
CA ASN A 346 -19.30 7.07 -15.91
C ASN A 346 -18.82 8.11 -16.93
N ILE A 347 -17.53 8.12 -17.18
CA ILE A 347 -16.89 9.17 -18.00
C ILE A 347 -16.54 8.61 -19.38
N LEU A 348 -16.88 9.32 -20.43
CA LEU A 348 -16.40 9.08 -21.79
C LEU A 348 -15.33 10.11 -22.17
N ILE A 349 -14.19 9.64 -22.64
CA ILE A 349 -13.15 10.48 -23.25
C ILE A 349 -13.07 10.18 -24.74
N VAL A 350 -13.28 11.18 -25.55
CA VAL A 350 -13.15 11.15 -27.00
C VAL A 350 -11.84 11.82 -27.39
N GLY A 351 -10.99 11.07 -28.11
CA GLY A 351 -9.63 11.51 -28.44
C GLY A 351 -8.62 11.21 -27.33
N CYS A 352 -7.73 10.26 -27.59
CA CYS A 352 -6.67 9.80 -26.68
C CYS A 352 -5.30 10.41 -27.05
N GLY A 353 -5.28 11.64 -27.57
CA GLY A 353 -4.06 12.40 -27.85
C GLY A 353 -3.39 12.94 -26.59
N ALA A 354 -2.63 14.02 -26.74
CA ALA A 354 -1.90 14.66 -25.62
C ALA A 354 -2.82 15.03 -24.47
N LEU A 355 -3.94 15.71 -24.76
CA LEU A 355 -4.89 16.17 -23.75
C LEU A 355 -5.67 15.01 -23.14
N GLY A 356 -6.31 14.16 -23.98
CA GLY A 356 -7.17 13.10 -23.49
C GLY A 356 -6.44 12.02 -22.72
N SER A 357 -5.23 11.62 -23.15
CA SER A 357 -4.44 10.64 -22.41
C SER A 357 -3.98 11.17 -21.05
N SER A 358 -3.62 12.46 -20.97
CA SER A 358 -3.23 13.11 -19.71
C SER A 358 -4.42 13.26 -18.77
N LEU A 359 -5.56 13.70 -19.29
CA LEU A 359 -6.81 13.82 -18.51
C LEU A 359 -7.25 12.45 -17.97
N ALA A 360 -7.24 11.41 -18.81
CA ALA A 360 -7.58 10.06 -18.40
C ALA A 360 -6.71 9.58 -17.22
N GLU A 361 -5.40 9.82 -17.30
CA GLU A 361 -4.47 9.45 -16.22
C GLU A 361 -4.74 10.24 -14.93
N ILE A 362 -5.00 11.55 -15.02
CA ILE A 362 -5.34 12.40 -13.87
C ILE A 362 -6.62 11.90 -13.20
N LEU A 363 -7.67 11.63 -13.98
CA LEU A 363 -8.94 11.14 -13.46
C LEU A 363 -8.80 9.79 -12.75
N VAL A 364 -8.02 8.86 -13.34
CA VAL A 364 -7.78 7.54 -12.74
C VAL A 364 -6.94 7.65 -11.46
N ARG A 365 -5.92 8.50 -11.43
CA ARG A 365 -5.15 8.80 -10.21
C ARG A 365 -5.99 9.51 -9.15
N GLY A 366 -7.01 10.24 -9.58
CA GLY A 366 -8.01 10.85 -8.70
C GLY A 366 -9.13 9.91 -8.24
N GLY A 367 -9.12 8.64 -8.67
CA GLY A 367 -10.04 7.61 -8.18
C GLY A 367 -11.28 7.37 -9.04
N VAL A 368 -11.33 7.83 -10.30
CA VAL A 368 -12.42 7.50 -11.21
C VAL A 368 -12.50 5.98 -11.41
N LYS A 369 -13.72 5.44 -11.26
CA LYS A 369 -13.99 3.99 -11.29
C LYS A 369 -14.37 3.47 -12.67
N ASN A 370 -15.08 4.29 -13.45
CA ASN A 370 -15.63 3.85 -14.74
C ASN A 370 -15.22 4.82 -15.85
N LEU A 371 -14.53 4.31 -16.85
CA LEU A 371 -14.03 5.08 -17.97
C LEU A 371 -14.31 4.36 -19.28
N VAL A 372 -14.86 5.07 -20.24
CA VAL A 372 -14.97 4.64 -21.64
C VAL A 372 -14.08 5.55 -22.46
N ILE A 373 -13.30 4.99 -23.37
CA ILE A 373 -12.41 5.79 -24.21
C ILE A 373 -12.65 5.48 -25.70
N GLU A 374 -12.50 6.50 -26.52
CA GLU A 374 -12.64 6.44 -27.96
C GLU A 374 -11.50 7.18 -28.65
N ASP A 375 -10.86 6.56 -29.61
CA ASP A 375 -9.90 7.13 -30.58
C ASP A 375 -9.69 6.12 -31.70
N PHE A 376 -9.72 6.58 -32.94
CA PHE A 376 -9.54 5.73 -34.12
C PHE A 376 -8.10 5.62 -34.60
N ASP A 377 -7.18 6.40 -34.03
CA ASP A 377 -5.79 6.46 -34.44
C ASP A 377 -4.91 5.38 -33.77
N SER A 378 -3.76 5.15 -34.42
CA SER A 378 -2.65 4.37 -33.85
C SER A 378 -1.59 5.28 -33.25
N ILE A 379 -0.81 4.74 -32.30
CA ILE A 379 0.30 5.44 -31.65
C ILE A 379 1.46 5.56 -32.64
N LYS A 380 1.90 6.78 -32.89
CA LYS A 380 3.05 7.13 -33.74
C LYS A 380 4.15 7.76 -32.90
N GLY A 381 5.40 7.72 -33.39
CA GLY A 381 6.55 8.27 -32.67
C GLY A 381 6.36 9.71 -32.16
N GLY A 382 5.70 10.57 -32.95
CA GLY A 382 5.37 11.94 -32.54
C GLY A 382 4.33 12.04 -31.39
N ASN A 383 3.62 10.96 -31.04
CA ASN A 383 2.75 10.97 -29.88
C ASN A 383 3.53 10.79 -28.57
N LEU A 384 4.66 10.09 -28.59
CA LEU A 384 5.42 9.73 -27.38
C LEU A 384 5.95 10.95 -26.61
N CYS A 385 6.25 12.04 -27.31
CA CYS A 385 6.78 13.25 -26.68
C CYS A 385 5.71 14.12 -25.97
N ARG A 386 4.40 13.85 -26.18
CA ARG A 386 3.33 14.71 -25.68
C ARG A 386 2.10 13.99 -25.12
N ALA A 387 2.02 12.67 -25.29
CA ALA A 387 0.91 11.84 -24.80
C ALA A 387 1.45 10.71 -23.91
N ASN A 388 0.61 10.14 -23.08
CA ASN A 388 1.00 9.17 -22.06
C ASN A 388 1.18 7.76 -22.62
N TYR A 389 2.09 7.62 -23.58
CA TYR A 389 2.48 6.36 -24.22
C TYR A 389 3.99 6.15 -24.12
N ASP A 390 4.43 4.90 -24.19
CA ASP A 390 5.83 4.52 -24.24
C ASP A 390 6.20 3.81 -25.56
N LEU A 391 7.50 3.51 -25.74
CA LEU A 391 8.01 2.86 -26.95
C LEU A 391 7.35 1.49 -27.23
N ASN A 392 6.95 0.78 -26.18
CA ASN A 392 6.32 -0.53 -26.34
C ASN A 392 4.86 -0.44 -26.84
N ASP A 393 4.26 0.76 -26.79
CA ASP A 393 2.91 1.02 -27.25
C ASP A 393 2.84 1.39 -28.73
N MET A 394 3.98 1.62 -29.39
CA MET A 394 4.01 1.99 -30.82
C MET A 394 3.29 0.95 -31.68
N ILE A 395 2.58 1.45 -32.70
CA ILE A 395 1.77 0.67 -33.66
C ILE A 395 0.40 0.24 -33.07
N TYR A 396 0.25 0.11 -31.75
CA TYR A 396 -1.06 -0.22 -31.18
C TYR A 396 -2.07 0.93 -31.39
N PRO A 397 -3.38 0.61 -31.47
CA PRO A 397 -4.43 1.61 -31.33
C PRO A 397 -4.24 2.42 -30.06
N LYS A 398 -4.43 3.74 -30.10
CA LYS A 398 -4.28 4.62 -28.94
C LYS A 398 -5.13 4.18 -27.75
N THR A 399 -6.35 3.71 -28.01
CA THR A 399 -7.24 3.18 -26.99
C THR A 399 -6.64 1.98 -26.24
N ILE A 400 -6.00 1.05 -26.96
CA ILE A 400 -5.40 -0.16 -26.34
C ILE A 400 -4.19 0.23 -25.48
N GLY A 401 -3.29 1.07 -25.99
CA GLY A 401 -2.12 1.54 -25.23
C GLY A 401 -2.55 2.28 -23.95
N LEU A 402 -3.56 3.17 -24.07
CA LEU A 402 -4.07 3.91 -22.93
C LEU A 402 -4.76 3.00 -21.90
N ILE A 403 -5.62 2.06 -22.32
CA ILE A 403 -6.26 1.09 -21.41
C ILE A 403 -5.22 0.31 -20.61
N LYS A 404 -4.18 -0.20 -21.26
CA LYS A 404 -3.09 -0.94 -20.62
C LYS A 404 -2.42 -0.09 -19.53
N ARG A 405 -2.09 1.17 -19.86
CA ARG A 405 -1.48 2.12 -18.93
C ARG A 405 -2.40 2.42 -17.75
N LEU A 406 -3.66 2.76 -18.00
CA LEU A 406 -4.63 3.11 -16.95
C LEU A 406 -4.90 1.95 -15.99
N LYS A 407 -4.99 0.73 -16.49
CA LYS A 407 -5.12 -0.49 -15.67
C LYS A 407 -3.89 -0.75 -14.78
N SER A 408 -2.71 -0.32 -15.19
CA SER A 408 -1.51 -0.44 -14.36
C SER A 408 -1.46 0.58 -13.21
N ILE A 409 -2.31 1.62 -13.24
CA ILE A 409 -2.39 2.66 -12.21
C ILE A 409 -3.37 2.28 -11.10
N SER A 410 -4.57 1.78 -11.47
CA SER A 410 -5.64 1.55 -10.48
C SER A 410 -6.27 0.16 -10.61
N PRO A 411 -6.25 -0.65 -9.54
CA PRO A 411 -6.95 -1.94 -9.50
C PRO A 411 -8.48 -1.80 -9.37
N PHE A 412 -9.00 -0.59 -9.22
CA PHE A 412 -10.42 -0.29 -9.05
C PHE A 412 -11.07 0.22 -10.34
N LEU A 413 -10.30 0.41 -11.39
CA LEU A 413 -10.77 1.00 -12.64
C LEU A 413 -11.42 -0.05 -13.55
N ASN A 414 -12.66 0.22 -13.95
CA ASN A 414 -13.30 -0.43 -15.09
C ASN A 414 -13.12 0.48 -16.30
N VAL A 415 -12.22 0.11 -17.20
CA VAL A 415 -11.97 0.87 -18.43
C VAL A 415 -12.23 -0.01 -19.65
N LYS A 416 -12.92 0.54 -20.64
CA LYS A 416 -13.23 -0.12 -21.90
C LYS A 416 -13.18 0.84 -23.07
N GLN A 417 -12.94 0.31 -24.24
CA GLN A 417 -13.10 1.04 -25.50
C GLN A 417 -14.56 1.16 -25.85
N LEU A 418 -14.97 2.30 -26.44
CA LEU A 418 -16.28 2.45 -27.05
C LEU A 418 -16.38 1.53 -28.27
N ASN A 419 -17.39 0.66 -28.29
CA ASN A 419 -17.59 -0.30 -29.37
C ASN A 419 -18.43 0.27 -30.54
N VAL A 420 -18.88 1.49 -30.43
CA VAL A 420 -19.67 2.20 -31.46
C VAL A 420 -18.80 3.31 -32.02
N LYS A 421 -18.66 3.36 -33.35
CA LYS A 421 -17.90 4.42 -34.00
C LYS A 421 -18.65 5.74 -33.87
N MET A 422 -17.99 6.78 -33.40
CA MET A 422 -18.57 8.12 -33.34
C MET A 422 -18.55 8.76 -34.74
N ASN A 423 -19.63 8.59 -35.48
CA ASN A 423 -19.83 9.18 -36.81
C ASN A 423 -21.32 9.43 -37.05
N HIS A 424 -21.64 10.20 -38.10
CA HIS A 424 -23.00 10.56 -38.42
C HIS A 424 -23.95 9.42 -38.83
N PHE A 425 -23.43 8.21 -39.11
CA PHE A 425 -24.24 7.10 -39.60
C PHE A 425 -24.99 6.33 -38.50
N ASP A 426 -24.54 6.42 -37.24
CA ASP A 426 -25.06 5.64 -36.11
C ASP A 426 -25.50 6.52 -34.91
N LEU A 427 -25.87 7.80 -35.15
CA LEU A 427 -26.15 8.78 -34.09
C LEU A 427 -27.21 8.32 -33.10
N GLU A 428 -28.31 7.70 -33.56
CA GLU A 428 -29.33 7.20 -32.62
C GLU A 428 -28.83 6.12 -31.69
N LYS A 429 -28.05 5.16 -32.21
CA LYS A 429 -27.48 4.10 -31.37
C LYS A 429 -26.47 4.69 -30.39
N LEU A 430 -25.68 5.65 -30.86
CA LEU A 430 -24.68 6.31 -30.03
C LEU A 430 -25.36 7.12 -28.93
N LYS A 431 -26.39 7.88 -29.25
CA LYS A 431 -27.20 8.63 -28.28
C LYS A 431 -27.80 7.71 -27.22
N VAL A 432 -28.45 6.61 -27.61
CA VAL A 432 -29.01 5.63 -26.67
C VAL A 432 -27.94 5.05 -25.77
N PHE A 433 -26.74 4.76 -26.29
CA PHE A 433 -25.64 4.26 -25.49
C PHE A 433 -25.19 5.31 -24.48
N ILE A 434 -24.98 6.55 -24.90
CA ILE A 434 -24.52 7.66 -24.07
C ILE A 434 -25.54 7.95 -22.97
N ASP A 435 -26.81 8.21 -23.33
CA ASP A 435 -27.86 8.54 -22.38
C ASP A 435 -28.07 7.47 -21.29
N LYS A 436 -27.76 6.22 -21.61
CA LYS A 436 -27.88 5.11 -20.67
C LYS A 436 -26.66 4.89 -19.78
N ASN A 437 -25.44 5.18 -20.28
CA ASN A 437 -24.21 4.68 -19.72
C ASN A 437 -23.15 5.74 -19.43
N VAL A 438 -23.39 7.00 -19.73
CA VAL A 438 -22.39 8.08 -19.63
C VAL A 438 -22.99 9.28 -18.91
N ASP A 439 -22.30 9.76 -17.89
CA ASP A 439 -22.69 10.94 -17.12
C ASP A 439 -21.94 12.19 -17.61
N VAL A 440 -20.69 12.01 -18.06
CA VAL A 440 -19.81 13.11 -18.49
C VAL A 440 -19.04 12.72 -19.74
N ILE A 441 -18.95 13.64 -20.69
CA ILE A 441 -18.15 13.50 -21.92
C ILE A 441 -17.04 14.55 -21.93
N PHE A 442 -15.81 14.11 -22.12
CA PHE A 442 -14.68 14.99 -22.44
C PHE A 442 -14.28 14.76 -23.89
N ASP A 443 -14.60 15.70 -24.75
CA ASP A 443 -14.09 15.74 -26.12
C ASP A 443 -12.72 16.41 -26.14
N CYS A 444 -11.69 15.60 -26.37
CA CYS A 444 -10.29 15.99 -26.51
C CYS A 444 -9.76 15.72 -27.93
N SER A 445 -10.65 15.48 -28.88
CA SER A 445 -10.31 15.10 -30.26
C SER A 445 -9.68 16.24 -31.06
N THR A 446 -10.04 17.50 -30.72
CA THR A 446 -9.75 18.70 -31.51
C THR A 446 -10.38 18.63 -32.94
N ASP A 447 -11.37 17.76 -33.13
CA ASP A 447 -12.06 17.55 -34.38
C ASP A 447 -13.37 18.36 -34.38
N PRO A 448 -13.52 19.33 -35.28
CA PRO A 448 -14.76 20.10 -35.38
C PRO A 448 -16.01 19.25 -35.68
N GLU A 449 -15.84 18.14 -36.41
CA GLU A 449 -16.93 17.23 -36.69
C GLU A 449 -17.44 16.56 -35.41
N MET A 450 -16.56 16.24 -34.47
CA MET A 450 -16.94 15.66 -33.19
C MET A 450 -17.78 16.63 -32.35
N THR A 451 -17.37 17.90 -32.27
CA THR A 451 -18.14 18.95 -31.58
C THR A 451 -19.54 19.08 -32.19
N PHE A 452 -19.64 18.99 -33.53
CA PHE A 452 -20.92 19.04 -34.23
C PHE A 452 -21.80 17.83 -33.95
N ILE A 453 -21.21 16.62 -33.96
CA ILE A 453 -21.89 15.36 -33.61
C ILE A 453 -22.48 15.40 -32.21
N LEU A 454 -21.71 15.85 -31.23
CA LEU A 454 -22.14 15.96 -29.83
C LEU A 454 -23.27 16.98 -29.66
N ASP A 455 -23.22 18.08 -30.39
CA ASP A 455 -24.24 19.12 -30.37
C ASP A 455 -25.56 18.64 -31.02
N GLU A 456 -25.48 17.94 -32.16
CA GLU A 456 -26.62 17.38 -32.86
C GLU A 456 -27.35 16.30 -32.07
N MET A 457 -26.61 15.46 -31.35
CA MET A 457 -27.19 14.37 -30.56
C MET A 457 -28.03 14.86 -29.37
N ASP A 458 -27.84 16.08 -28.87
CA ASP A 458 -28.50 16.60 -27.65
C ASP A 458 -28.54 15.52 -26.53
N VAL A 459 -27.37 15.04 -26.11
CA VAL A 459 -27.24 14.01 -25.10
C VAL A 459 -27.54 14.51 -23.71
N SER A 460 -27.92 13.60 -22.79
CA SER A 460 -28.19 13.95 -21.39
C SER A 460 -26.91 14.16 -20.56
N ALA A 461 -25.78 13.66 -21.03
CA ALA A 461 -24.48 13.80 -20.36
C ALA A 461 -23.97 15.26 -20.38
N ASP A 462 -23.22 15.63 -19.33
CA ASP A 462 -22.47 16.89 -19.33
C ASP A 462 -21.30 16.82 -20.31
N VAL A 463 -21.25 17.77 -21.28
CA VAL A 463 -20.22 17.78 -22.33
C VAL A 463 -19.22 18.91 -22.09
N PHE A 464 -17.94 18.55 -22.19
CA PHE A 464 -16.77 19.42 -22.12
C PHE A 464 -15.91 19.19 -23.37
N SER A 465 -15.96 20.13 -24.34
CA SER A 465 -15.09 20.08 -25.51
C SER A 465 -13.83 20.93 -25.24
N MET A 466 -12.68 20.32 -25.35
CA MET A 466 -11.41 20.90 -24.91
C MET A 466 -10.35 20.84 -26.00
N ALA A 467 -9.66 21.96 -26.21
CA ALA A 467 -8.58 22.07 -27.19
C ALA A 467 -7.39 22.89 -26.66
N ILE A 468 -6.20 22.51 -27.14
CA ILE A 468 -4.99 23.33 -26.98
C ILE A 468 -4.68 23.96 -28.34
N THR A 469 -4.59 25.26 -28.37
CA THR A 469 -4.44 26.04 -29.61
C THR A 469 -3.28 27.06 -29.51
N ASN A 470 -3.07 27.82 -30.56
CA ASN A 470 -2.08 28.90 -30.60
C ASN A 470 -0.66 28.43 -30.19
N ASN A 471 -0.17 27.33 -30.80
CA ASN A 471 1.14 26.74 -30.49
C ASN A 471 1.29 26.41 -28.99
N ALA A 472 0.27 25.80 -28.40
CA ALA A 472 0.19 25.44 -26.99
C ALA A 472 0.17 26.61 -26.00
N LYS A 473 -0.20 27.81 -26.46
CA LYS A 473 -0.28 29.00 -25.60
C LYS A 473 -1.68 29.23 -25.03
N SER A 474 -2.71 28.59 -25.61
CA SER A 474 -4.12 28.78 -25.22
C SER A 474 -4.77 27.43 -24.97
N PHE A 475 -5.55 27.35 -23.89
CA PHE A 475 -6.43 26.23 -23.57
C PHE A 475 -7.86 26.70 -23.69
N ILE A 476 -8.68 26.04 -24.50
CA ILE A 476 -10.09 26.32 -24.72
C ILE A 476 -10.88 25.18 -24.08
N ASN A 477 -11.91 25.54 -23.32
CA ASN A 477 -12.90 24.61 -22.80
C ASN A 477 -14.29 25.16 -23.05
N ILE A 478 -15.10 24.42 -23.79
CA ILE A 478 -16.47 24.78 -24.15
C ILE A 478 -17.40 23.78 -23.46
N THR A 479 -18.44 24.31 -22.80
CA THR A 479 -19.36 23.47 -22.02
C THR A 479 -20.82 23.83 -22.27
N GLY A 480 -21.73 22.88 -22.05
CA GLY A 480 -23.17 23.03 -22.12
C GLY A 480 -23.68 22.86 -23.55
N LYS A 481 -24.86 23.42 -23.85
CA LYS A 481 -25.53 23.37 -25.16
C LYS A 481 -24.94 24.39 -26.15
N ASP A 482 -25.28 24.25 -27.43
CA ASP A 482 -24.79 25.09 -28.54
C ASP A 482 -23.26 25.08 -28.69
N LEU A 483 -22.65 23.90 -28.54
CA LEU A 483 -21.19 23.72 -28.60
C LEU A 483 -20.60 24.25 -29.90
N THR A 484 -21.22 23.95 -31.04
CA THR A 484 -20.80 24.39 -32.38
C THR A 484 -20.80 25.91 -32.51
N LYS A 485 -21.85 26.58 -31.99
CA LYS A 485 -21.91 28.03 -32.00
C LYS A 485 -20.84 28.68 -31.14
N LYS A 486 -20.59 28.09 -29.96
CA LYS A 486 -19.55 28.56 -29.06
C LYS A 486 -18.16 28.33 -29.63
N ALA A 487 -17.93 27.19 -30.29
CA ALA A 487 -16.65 26.87 -30.91
C ALA A 487 -16.28 27.89 -31.99
N LYS A 488 -17.22 28.32 -32.82
CA LYS A 488 -16.99 29.35 -33.85
C LYS A 488 -16.50 30.69 -33.30
N LEU A 489 -16.80 31.04 -32.06
CA LEU A 489 -16.29 32.27 -31.42
C LEU A 489 -14.78 32.23 -31.12
N PHE A 490 -14.14 31.07 -31.19
CA PHE A 490 -12.73 30.91 -30.88
C PHE A 490 -11.89 30.51 -32.08
N PHE A 491 -12.48 30.06 -33.19
CA PHE A 491 -11.77 29.59 -34.37
C PHE A 491 -11.95 30.54 -35.60
N ASP A 492 -12.81 31.53 -35.51
CA ASP A 492 -12.90 32.67 -36.42
C ASP A 492 -11.98 33.81 -35.91
#